data_45ed780b547ea39f50195054c7411e24
#
_entry.id   45ed780b547ea39f50195054c7411e24
#
_cell.length_a   1.000
_cell.length_b   1.000
_cell.length_c   1.000
_cell.angle_alpha   90.00
_cell.angle_beta   90.00
_cell.angle_gamma   90.00
#
_symmetry.space_group_name_H-M   'P 1'
#
loop_
_entity.id
_entity.type
_entity.pdbx_description
1 polymer ?
#
loop_
_entity_poly.entity_id
_entity_poly.type
_entity_poly.pdbx_seq_one_letter_code
_entity_poly.pdbx_strand_id
1 'polypeptide(L)'
;TEGMTLAFLQEGDQVRTDRLCSEGICVEALTPLSFRSDAEPQEGVGFDSVNEWTLQLLRIRHLGNAELRLHALLALLVNRLGRRCGQWCDLPFRITHDRIGELIGSTRVTSTRLISKLRNSEQLDTPSGDNNLRLSAALIESAPVLG
;
A
#
# COMPACT_ATOMS: atom_id res chain seq x y z
N THR A 1 13.43 14.99 -7.10
CA THR A 1 13.70 14.17 -5.89
C THR A 1 12.73 13.03 -5.91
N GLU A 2 13.24 11.82 -6.11
CA GLU A 2 12.42 10.60 -6.02
C GLU A 2 12.08 10.40 -4.55
N GLY A 3 10.78 10.54 -4.22
CA GLY A 3 10.29 10.30 -2.88
C GLY A 3 10.15 8.81 -2.59
N MET A 4 10.37 8.41 -1.34
CA MET A 4 10.11 7.06 -0.86
C MET A 4 8.78 7.03 -0.11
N THR A 5 7.93 6.05 -0.41
CA THR A 5 6.69 5.84 0.33
C THR A 5 6.98 5.19 1.68
N LEU A 6 6.56 5.85 2.75
CA LEU A 6 6.74 5.36 4.12
C LEU A 6 5.51 4.64 4.66
N ALA A 7 4.32 5.11 4.33
CA ALA A 7 3.08 4.59 4.88
C ALA A 7 1.88 4.89 3.99
N PHE A 8 0.82 4.13 4.20
CA PHE A 8 -0.54 4.43 3.74
C PHE A 8 -1.40 4.71 4.97
N LEU A 9 -2.00 5.88 5.01
CA LEU A 9 -2.78 6.34 6.14
C LEU A 9 -4.26 6.27 5.82
N GLN A 10 -5.06 6.00 6.84
CA GLN A 10 -6.51 5.92 6.75
C GLN A 10 -7.17 6.80 7.82
N GLU A 11 -8.49 6.87 7.78
CA GLU A 11 -9.27 7.59 8.78
C GLU A 11 -8.91 7.14 10.21
N GLY A 12 -8.66 8.12 11.07
CA GLY A 12 -8.26 7.88 12.46
C GLY A 12 -6.76 7.76 12.69
N ASP A 13 -5.94 7.61 11.65
CA ASP A 13 -4.50 7.60 11.80
C ASP A 13 -3.97 8.98 12.18
N GLN A 14 -2.98 8.99 13.05
CA GLN A 14 -2.27 10.18 13.49
C GLN A 14 -0.83 10.14 13.03
N VAL A 15 -0.34 11.28 12.54
CA VAL A 15 1.06 11.44 12.13
C VAL A 15 1.75 12.42 13.06
N ARG A 16 2.78 11.95 13.71
CA ARG A 16 3.65 12.77 14.55
C ARG A 16 4.79 13.33 13.70
N THR A 17 4.59 14.53 13.20
CA THR A 17 5.57 15.20 12.35
C THR A 17 6.86 15.55 13.10
N ASP A 18 6.81 15.68 14.41
CA ASP A 18 7.97 15.90 15.28
C ASP A 18 8.92 14.69 15.34
N ARG A 19 8.44 13.51 15.01
CA ARG A 19 9.23 12.25 14.97
C ARG A 19 9.72 11.88 13.59
N LEU A 20 9.26 12.57 12.56
CA LEU A 20 9.71 12.36 11.19
C LEU A 20 10.84 13.33 10.87
N CYS A 21 11.79 12.91 10.03
CA CYS A 21 12.81 13.81 9.52
C CYS A 21 12.14 15.03 8.88
N SER A 22 12.50 16.22 9.31
CA SER A 22 11.81 17.47 8.97
C SER A 22 11.93 17.89 7.50
N GLU A 23 12.79 17.23 6.73
CA GLU A 23 13.04 17.60 5.35
C GLU A 23 12.27 16.69 4.38
N GLY A 24 11.37 17.30 3.62
CA GLY A 24 10.81 16.67 2.44
C GLY A 24 9.67 15.67 2.65
N ILE A 25 8.86 15.81 3.72
CA ILE A 25 7.65 14.98 3.86
C ILE A 25 6.55 15.51 2.95
N CYS A 26 5.99 14.64 2.14
CA CYS A 26 4.83 14.91 1.29
C CYS A 26 3.70 13.94 1.63
N VAL A 27 2.49 14.46 1.70
CA VAL A 27 1.27 13.64 1.85
C VAL A 27 0.48 13.75 0.57
N GLU A 28 0.21 12.61 -0.04
CA GLU A 28 -0.57 12.49 -1.28
C GLU A 28 -1.94 11.88 -0.98
N ALA A 29 -3.02 12.54 -1.43
CA ALA A 29 -4.37 12.02 -1.29
C ALA A 29 -4.66 10.99 -2.38
N LEU A 30 -4.93 9.74 -2.02
CA LEU A 30 -5.38 8.68 -2.92
C LEU A 30 -6.90 8.62 -3.02
N THR A 31 -7.58 9.11 -2.01
CA THR A 31 -9.04 9.29 -1.93
C THR A 31 -9.35 10.65 -1.30
N PRO A 32 -10.58 11.18 -1.44
CA PRO A 32 -10.97 12.41 -0.76
C PRO A 32 -10.73 12.30 0.75
N LEU A 33 -10.07 13.29 1.34
CA LEU A 33 -9.74 13.30 2.76
C LEU A 33 -9.78 14.73 3.34
N SER A 34 -9.86 14.80 4.66
CA SER A 34 -9.67 16.03 5.41
C SER A 34 -8.64 15.80 6.52
N PHE A 35 -7.85 16.83 6.79
CA PHE A 35 -6.88 16.84 7.89
C PHE A 35 -7.36 17.72 9.02
N ARG A 36 -7.04 17.31 10.25
CA ARG A 36 -7.10 18.17 11.41
C ARG A 36 -5.69 18.26 12.01
N SER A 37 -5.26 19.47 12.29
CA SER A 37 -4.02 19.71 13.00
C SER A 37 -4.33 19.91 14.48
N ASP A 38 -3.83 19.03 15.33
CA ASP A 38 -3.93 19.16 16.77
C ASP A 38 -2.59 19.69 17.31
N ALA A 39 -2.63 20.80 18.04
CA ALA A 39 -1.42 21.46 18.56
C ALA A 39 -0.78 20.69 19.73
N GLU A 40 -1.51 19.79 20.37
CA GLU A 40 -0.99 18.96 21.45
C GLU A 40 -1.03 17.48 21.07
N PRO A 41 0.10 16.77 21.21
CA PRO A 41 0.13 15.33 21.03
C PRO A 41 -0.79 14.68 22.07
N GLN A 42 -1.75 13.87 21.64
CA GLN A 42 -2.48 13.04 22.60
C GLN A 42 -1.50 12.00 23.16
N GLU A 43 -1.14 12.16 24.42
CA GLU A 43 -0.37 11.16 25.14
C GLU A 43 -1.22 9.88 25.26
N GLY A 44 -0.63 8.73 24.88
CA GLY A 44 -1.24 7.43 25.15
C GLY A 44 -1.76 6.66 23.93
N VAL A 45 -1.68 7.17 22.71
CA VAL A 45 -1.97 6.37 21.51
C VAL A 45 -0.72 5.57 21.18
N GLY A 46 -0.68 4.31 21.60
CA GLY A 46 0.47 3.42 21.49
C GLY A 46 0.77 2.89 20.09
N PHE A 47 0.02 3.28 19.06
CA PHE A 47 0.20 2.78 17.71
C PHE A 47 0.78 3.85 16.78
N ASP A 48 2.01 3.64 16.34
CA ASP A 48 2.68 4.45 15.33
C ASP A 48 2.45 3.84 13.94
N SER A 49 1.39 4.29 13.26
CA SER A 49 1.00 3.78 11.93
C SER A 49 2.13 3.90 10.91
N VAL A 50 2.89 5.00 10.94
CA VAL A 50 4.00 5.21 9.99
C VAL A 50 5.11 4.19 10.24
N ASN A 51 5.50 3.98 11.48
CA ASN A 51 6.54 3.01 11.83
C ASN A 51 6.13 1.58 11.45
N GLU A 52 4.90 1.21 11.74
CA GLU A 52 4.36 -0.11 11.42
C GLU A 52 4.31 -0.34 9.89
N TRP A 53 3.85 0.63 9.12
CA TRP A 53 3.87 0.54 7.66
C TRP A 53 5.29 0.43 7.10
N THR A 54 6.19 1.27 7.58
CA THR A 54 7.60 1.26 7.15
C THR A 54 8.23 -0.11 7.40
N LEU A 55 7.99 -0.70 8.57
CA LEU A 55 8.49 -2.03 8.92
C LEU A 55 7.93 -3.12 7.99
N GLN A 56 6.64 -3.10 7.69
CA GLN A 56 6.03 -4.07 6.78
C GLN A 56 6.54 -3.91 5.33
N LEU A 57 6.68 -2.68 4.85
CA LEU A 57 7.25 -2.42 3.53
C LEU A 57 8.72 -2.88 3.44
N LEU A 58 9.49 -2.71 4.51
CA LEU A 58 10.86 -3.21 4.56
C LEU A 58 10.89 -4.75 4.51
N ARG A 59 10.02 -5.43 5.24
CA ARG A 59 9.90 -6.91 5.19
C ARG A 59 9.56 -7.40 3.79
N ILE A 60 8.66 -6.73 3.09
CA ILE A 60 8.33 -7.06 1.69
C ILE A 60 9.58 -7.01 0.82
N ARG A 61 10.40 -5.97 0.95
CA ARG A 61 11.62 -5.80 0.15
C ARG A 61 12.65 -6.91 0.39
N HIS A 62 12.61 -7.59 1.52
CA HIS A 62 13.49 -8.72 1.84
C HIS A 62 13.03 -10.06 1.23
N LEU A 63 11.85 -10.15 0.65
CA LEU A 63 11.41 -11.35 -0.06
C LEU A 63 12.24 -11.59 -1.34
N GLY A 64 12.43 -12.87 -1.68
CA GLY A 64 13.43 -13.32 -2.64
C GLY A 64 13.26 -12.81 -4.08
N ASN A 65 12.04 -12.58 -4.56
CA ASN A 65 11.82 -12.11 -5.93
C ASN A 65 10.68 -11.08 -6.02
N ALA A 66 10.65 -10.35 -7.15
CA ALA A 66 9.70 -9.26 -7.36
C ALA A 66 8.23 -9.72 -7.40
N GLU A 67 7.96 -10.93 -7.85
CA GLU A 67 6.59 -11.49 -7.87
C GLU A 67 6.06 -11.72 -6.45
N LEU A 68 6.86 -12.37 -5.59
CA LEU A 68 6.52 -12.56 -4.18
C LEU A 68 6.34 -11.22 -3.46
N ARG A 69 7.21 -10.25 -3.75
CA ARG A 69 7.11 -8.90 -3.17
C ARG A 69 5.83 -8.20 -3.60
N LEU A 70 5.44 -8.31 -4.87
CA LEU A 70 4.18 -7.76 -5.36
C LEU A 70 2.97 -8.41 -4.68
N HIS A 71 2.94 -9.74 -4.59
CA HIS A 71 1.82 -10.46 -3.94
C HIS A 71 1.70 -10.07 -2.47
N ALA A 72 2.82 -9.99 -1.74
CA ALA A 72 2.84 -9.57 -0.35
C ALA A 72 2.38 -8.12 -0.18
N LEU A 73 2.78 -7.20 -1.07
CA LEU A 73 2.32 -5.81 -1.07
C LEU A 73 0.80 -5.73 -1.27
N LEU A 74 0.28 -6.41 -2.28
CA LEU A 74 -1.16 -6.40 -2.58
C LEU A 74 -1.97 -6.98 -1.42
N ALA A 75 -1.50 -8.06 -0.81
CA ALA A 75 -2.13 -8.64 0.38
C ALA A 75 -2.11 -7.68 1.58
N LEU A 76 -0.97 -7.02 1.83
CA LEU A 76 -0.87 -6.02 2.90
C LEU A 76 -1.85 -4.86 2.70
N LEU A 77 -1.93 -4.33 1.48
CA LEU A 77 -2.85 -3.24 1.15
C LEU A 77 -4.31 -3.65 1.33
N VAL A 78 -4.69 -4.82 0.82
CA VAL A 78 -6.07 -5.34 0.95
C VAL A 78 -6.43 -5.60 2.41
N ASN A 79 -5.54 -6.22 3.19
CA ASN A 79 -5.81 -6.56 4.58
C ASN A 79 -5.97 -5.32 5.47
N ARG A 80 -5.30 -4.22 5.13
CA ARG A 80 -5.38 -2.99 5.92
C ARG A 80 -6.38 -1.97 5.39
N LEU A 81 -6.51 -1.85 4.08
CA LEU A 81 -7.22 -0.75 3.43
C LEU A 81 -8.34 -1.21 2.50
N GLY A 82 -8.39 -2.51 2.22
CA GLY A 82 -9.36 -3.09 1.31
C GLY A 82 -10.60 -3.65 2.00
N ARG A 83 -11.50 -4.13 1.17
CA ARG A 83 -12.72 -4.82 1.60
C ARG A 83 -12.96 -6.07 0.75
N ARG A 84 -13.30 -7.17 1.41
CA ARG A 84 -13.68 -8.39 0.70
C ARG A 84 -15.13 -8.32 0.21
N CYS A 85 -15.33 -8.66 -1.05
CA CYS A 85 -16.64 -8.76 -1.70
C CYS A 85 -16.71 -10.11 -2.44
N GLY A 86 -17.10 -11.17 -1.75
CA GLY A 86 -17.18 -12.53 -2.31
C GLY A 86 -15.80 -13.08 -2.68
N GLN A 87 -15.59 -13.38 -3.96
CA GLN A 87 -14.33 -13.90 -4.49
C GLN A 87 -13.32 -12.80 -4.84
N TRP A 88 -13.66 -11.54 -4.59
CA TRP A 88 -12.84 -10.38 -4.89
C TRP A 88 -12.56 -9.57 -3.63
N CYS A 89 -11.46 -8.84 -3.69
CA CYS A 89 -11.08 -7.86 -2.70
C CYS A 89 -10.89 -6.52 -3.41
N ASP A 90 -11.56 -5.48 -2.93
CA ASP A 90 -11.53 -4.16 -3.52
C ASP A 90 -10.64 -3.23 -2.70
N LEU A 91 -9.74 -2.52 -3.38
CA LEU A 91 -9.02 -1.36 -2.86
C LEU A 91 -9.69 -0.10 -3.41
N PRO A 92 -9.94 0.93 -2.60
CA PRO A 92 -10.64 2.14 -3.04
C PRO A 92 -9.76 3.11 -3.85
N PHE A 93 -8.59 2.67 -4.30
CA PHE A 93 -7.64 3.46 -5.06
C PHE A 93 -6.79 2.57 -5.98
N ARG A 94 -6.15 3.20 -6.96
CA ARG A 94 -5.15 2.57 -7.82
C ARG A 94 -3.77 3.11 -7.47
N ILE A 95 -2.76 2.25 -7.67
CA ILE A 95 -1.36 2.61 -7.51
C ILE A 95 -0.69 2.55 -8.88
N THR A 96 0.10 3.56 -9.20
CA THR A 96 0.85 3.58 -10.45
C THR A 96 1.93 2.50 -10.47
N HIS A 97 2.30 2.04 -11.66
CA HIS A 97 3.35 1.03 -11.80
C HIS A 97 4.72 1.52 -11.31
N ASP A 98 4.98 2.83 -11.39
CA ASP A 98 6.17 3.45 -10.81
C ASP A 98 6.17 3.32 -9.29
N ARG A 99 5.04 3.63 -8.64
CA ARG A 99 4.89 3.51 -7.19
C ARG A 99 4.99 2.06 -6.73
N ILE A 100 4.39 1.13 -7.46
CA ILE A 100 4.53 -0.31 -7.18
C ILE A 100 6.00 -0.70 -7.27
N GLY A 101 6.71 -0.27 -8.31
CA GLY A 101 8.14 -0.54 -8.48
C GLY A 101 8.97 0.00 -7.31
N GLU A 102 8.71 1.21 -6.89
CA GLU A 102 9.35 1.82 -5.71
C GLU A 102 9.09 1.00 -4.45
N LEU A 103 7.83 0.63 -4.18
CA LEU A 103 7.43 -0.11 -2.98
C LEU A 103 8.05 -1.51 -2.90
N ILE A 104 8.10 -2.24 -4.02
CA ILE A 104 8.67 -3.59 -4.05
C ILE A 104 10.17 -3.63 -4.38
N GLY A 105 10.82 -2.48 -4.51
CA GLY A 105 12.24 -2.41 -4.88
C GLY A 105 12.51 -3.00 -6.26
N SER A 106 11.75 -2.61 -7.27
CA SER A 106 11.85 -3.09 -8.66
C SER A 106 11.67 -1.94 -9.64
N THR A 107 11.81 -2.20 -10.93
CA THR A 107 11.60 -1.20 -11.97
C THR A 107 10.12 -1.11 -12.37
N ARG A 108 9.73 0.05 -12.96
CA ARG A 108 8.41 0.22 -13.58
C ARG A 108 8.12 -0.86 -14.62
N VAL A 109 9.11 -1.21 -15.45
CA VAL A 109 8.96 -2.24 -16.50
C VAL A 109 8.63 -3.60 -15.89
N THR A 110 9.34 -3.99 -14.85
CA THR A 110 9.06 -5.24 -14.12
C THR A 110 7.67 -5.21 -13.48
N SER A 111 7.31 -4.10 -12.83
CA SER A 111 5.98 -3.93 -12.22
C SER A 111 4.87 -4.03 -13.27
N THR A 112 5.02 -3.36 -14.42
CA THR A 112 4.07 -3.43 -15.52
C THR A 112 3.88 -4.86 -16.02
N ARG A 113 4.97 -5.60 -16.20
CA ARG A 113 4.93 -7.00 -16.63
C ARG A 113 4.21 -7.90 -15.62
N LEU A 114 4.49 -7.74 -14.33
CA LEU A 114 3.86 -8.51 -13.26
C LEU A 114 2.36 -8.19 -13.12
N ILE A 115 1.98 -6.93 -13.18
CA ILE A 115 0.57 -6.51 -13.17
C ILE A 115 -0.18 -7.06 -14.40
N SER A 116 0.44 -7.00 -15.58
CA SER A 116 -0.16 -7.59 -16.80
C SER A 116 -0.34 -9.10 -16.67
N LYS A 117 0.62 -9.81 -16.06
CA LYS A 117 0.49 -11.24 -15.75
C LYS A 117 -0.72 -11.53 -14.86
N LEU A 118 -0.91 -10.76 -13.79
CA LEU A 118 -2.06 -10.91 -12.89
C LEU A 118 -3.38 -10.61 -13.60
N ARG A 119 -3.40 -9.60 -14.46
CA ARG A 119 -4.60 -9.26 -15.26
C ARG A 119 -4.94 -10.37 -16.26
N ASN A 120 -3.95 -10.89 -16.96
CA ASN A 120 -4.15 -11.97 -17.95
C ASN A 120 -4.59 -13.29 -17.30
N SER A 121 -4.23 -13.52 -16.04
CA SER A 121 -4.69 -14.67 -15.23
C SER A 121 -5.98 -14.41 -14.46
N GLU A 122 -6.68 -13.31 -14.74
CA GLU A 122 -7.94 -12.92 -14.11
C GLU A 122 -7.86 -12.78 -12.57
N GLN A 123 -6.67 -12.46 -12.06
CA GLN A 123 -6.42 -12.24 -10.63
C GLN A 123 -6.44 -10.77 -10.24
N LEU A 124 -6.39 -9.87 -11.23
CA LEU A 124 -6.44 -8.43 -11.04
C LEU A 124 -7.34 -7.81 -12.09
N ASP A 125 -8.23 -6.92 -11.66
CA ASP A 125 -9.14 -6.16 -12.51
C ASP A 125 -9.16 -4.68 -12.12
N THR A 126 -9.44 -3.82 -13.09
CA THR A 126 -9.62 -2.39 -12.89
C THR A 126 -10.98 -2.01 -13.47
N PRO A 127 -12.06 -2.05 -12.67
CA PRO A 127 -13.39 -1.76 -13.16
C PRO A 127 -13.49 -0.40 -13.85
N SER A 128 -14.22 -0.34 -14.93
CA SER A 128 -14.46 0.91 -15.66
C SER A 128 -15.36 1.84 -14.84
N GLY A 129 -15.01 3.12 -14.78
CA GLY A 129 -15.79 4.15 -14.10
C GLY A 129 -15.44 4.37 -12.63
N ASP A 130 -14.73 3.45 -12.00
CA ASP A 130 -14.28 3.57 -10.62
C ASP A 130 -12.76 3.69 -10.53
N ASN A 131 -12.27 4.39 -9.50
CA ASN A 131 -10.83 4.42 -9.20
C ASN A 131 -10.41 3.24 -8.31
N ASN A 132 -11.13 2.14 -8.39
CA ASN A 132 -10.88 0.95 -7.58
C ASN A 132 -9.91 -0.01 -8.28
N LEU A 133 -9.14 -0.73 -7.47
CA LEU A 133 -8.37 -1.89 -7.87
C LEU A 133 -9.00 -3.13 -7.26
N ARG A 134 -9.27 -4.14 -8.08
CA ARG A 134 -9.92 -5.37 -7.67
C ARG A 134 -8.95 -6.55 -7.79
N LEU A 135 -8.82 -7.34 -6.73
CA LEU A 135 -7.89 -8.46 -6.63
C LEU A 135 -8.65 -9.73 -6.26
N SER A 136 -8.30 -10.87 -6.84
CA SER A 136 -8.93 -12.14 -6.47
C SER A 136 -8.60 -12.50 -5.01
N ALA A 137 -9.58 -13.02 -4.29
CA ALA A 137 -9.37 -13.50 -2.92
C ALA A 137 -8.30 -14.61 -2.86
N ALA A 138 -8.26 -15.49 -3.86
CA ALA A 138 -7.26 -16.55 -3.95
C ALA A 138 -5.82 -16.00 -4.04
N LEU A 139 -5.60 -14.90 -4.77
CA LEU A 139 -4.29 -14.23 -4.82
C LEU A 139 -3.87 -13.75 -3.42
N ILE A 140 -4.79 -13.12 -2.71
CA ILE A 140 -4.52 -12.57 -1.38
C ILE A 140 -4.25 -13.69 -0.36
N GLU A 141 -5.03 -14.76 -0.40
CA GLU A 141 -4.89 -15.93 0.49
C GLU A 141 -3.59 -16.72 0.23
N SER A 142 -3.08 -16.70 -1.00
CA SER A 142 -1.82 -17.37 -1.38
C SER A 142 -0.58 -16.52 -1.21
N ALA A 143 -0.72 -15.25 -0.82
CA ALA A 143 0.41 -14.35 -0.66
C ALA A 143 1.32 -14.78 0.49
N PRO A 144 2.65 -14.48 0.41
CA PRO A 144 3.58 -14.78 1.49
C PRO A 144 3.14 -14.11 2.80
N VAL A 145 3.22 -14.85 3.89
CA VAL A 145 3.00 -14.30 5.24
C VAL A 145 4.23 -13.52 5.66
N LEU A 146 4.04 -12.27 6.02
CA LEU A 146 5.10 -11.44 6.59
C LEU A 146 5.23 -11.77 8.08
N GLY A 147 6.26 -12.49 8.37
CA GLY A 147 6.56 -12.93 9.75
C GLY A 147 7.07 -11.80 10.64
#